data_e6e5b647b4a07a5d8ed32750223225a7
#
_entry.id   e6e5b647b4a07a5d8ed32750223225a7
#
_cell.length_a   1.000
_cell.length_b   1.000
_cell.length_c   1.000
_cell.angle_alpha   90.00
_cell.angle_beta   90.00
_cell.angle_gamma   90.00
#
_symmetry.space_group_name_H-M   'P 1'
#
loop_
_entity.id
_entity.type
_entity.pdbx_description
1 polymer ?
#
loop_
_entity_poly.entity_id
_entity_poly.type
_entity_poly.pdbx_seq_one_letter_code
_entity_poly.pdbx_strand_id
1 'polypeptide(L)'
;MLAELLPGHYSNANQAYFDTRRGLPEQARHGLLDVVITPLEDSSEPGREFSWREKGAESRLVLTTSGDDPVGIRAAFETRKDGGWRTDPTRVLRILRSAGGFTGTGPGGLRLQVSARELWLDPGNGDPYWLERSREFHCYADIPGVGGGRDDCAHAHQGVGA
;
A
#
# COMPACT_ATOMS: atom_id res chain seq x y z
N MET A 1 11.69 -1.35 -11.15
CA MET A 1 10.58 -0.60 -11.82
C MET A 1 9.45 -0.35 -10.84
N LEU A 2 8.42 0.48 -11.18
CA LEU A 2 7.26 0.73 -10.28
C LEU A 2 6.59 -0.58 -9.84
N ALA A 3 6.38 -1.49 -10.78
CA ALA A 3 5.76 -2.79 -10.51
C ALA A 3 6.51 -3.66 -9.48
N GLU A 4 7.79 -3.46 -9.30
CA GLU A 4 8.60 -4.17 -8.29
C GLU A 4 8.54 -3.49 -6.92
N LEU A 5 8.25 -2.19 -6.89
CA LEU A 5 8.15 -1.43 -5.65
C LEU A 5 6.76 -1.47 -5.02
N LEU A 6 5.71 -1.69 -5.82
CA LEU A 6 4.32 -1.66 -5.34
C LEU A 6 3.97 -2.81 -4.39
N PRO A 7 4.30 -4.09 -4.69
CA PRO A 7 3.87 -5.20 -3.85
C PRO A 7 4.39 -5.10 -2.43
N GLY A 8 3.53 -5.35 -1.46
CA GLY A 8 3.89 -5.34 -0.04
C GLY A 8 2.71 -5.09 0.88
N HIS A 9 2.96 -5.21 2.16
CA HIS A 9 2.07 -4.78 3.22
C HIS A 9 2.59 -3.47 3.81
N TYR A 10 1.75 -2.46 3.86
CA TYR A 10 2.07 -1.13 4.34
C TYR A 10 1.12 -0.74 5.47
N SER A 11 1.65 -0.15 6.53
CA SER A 11 0.88 0.28 7.70
C SER A 11 1.32 1.64 8.20
N ASN A 12 0.36 2.46 8.63
CA ASN A 12 0.62 3.73 9.28
C ASN A 12 0.63 3.64 10.82
N ALA A 13 0.82 2.45 11.38
CA ALA A 13 0.78 2.24 12.83
C ALA A 13 1.70 3.21 13.60
N ASN A 14 2.90 3.50 13.07
CA ASN A 14 3.82 4.47 13.67
C ASN A 14 3.25 5.88 13.64
N GLN A 15 2.66 6.33 12.53
CA GLN A 15 2.03 7.65 12.45
C GLN A 15 0.90 7.78 13.47
N ALA A 16 -0.02 6.82 13.54
CA ALA A 16 -1.12 6.82 14.50
C ALA A 16 -0.64 6.79 15.96
N TYR A 17 0.43 6.03 16.25
CA TYR A 17 1.06 6.01 17.56
C TYR A 17 1.62 7.39 17.94
N PHE A 18 2.37 8.04 17.03
CA PHE A 18 2.94 9.35 17.31
C PHE A 18 1.89 10.44 17.45
N ASP A 19 0.80 10.40 16.69
CA ASP A 19 -0.32 11.34 16.84
C ASP A 19 -0.92 11.27 18.25
N THR A 20 -1.09 10.06 18.77
CA THR A 20 -1.55 9.82 20.15
C THR A 20 -0.55 10.32 21.17
N ARG A 21 0.75 10.03 21.00
CA ARG A 21 1.82 10.44 21.92
C ARG A 21 2.03 11.96 21.96
N ARG A 22 1.77 12.66 20.87
CA ARG A 22 1.81 14.12 20.79
C ARG A 22 0.59 14.79 21.41
N GLY A 23 -0.40 14.01 21.84
CA GLY A 23 -1.62 14.54 22.44
C GLY A 23 -2.55 15.22 21.43
N LEU A 24 -2.47 14.89 20.15
CA LEU A 24 -3.41 15.43 19.17
C LEU A 24 -4.85 15.05 19.56
N PRO A 25 -5.82 15.97 19.37
CA PRO A 25 -7.22 15.65 19.58
C PRO A 25 -7.65 14.53 18.63
N GLU A 26 -8.60 13.70 19.06
CA GLU A 26 -9.01 12.47 18.35
C GLU A 26 -9.35 12.73 16.87
N GLN A 27 -10.05 13.81 16.59
CA GLN A 27 -10.44 14.21 15.23
C GLN A 27 -9.27 14.64 14.33
N ALA A 28 -8.10 14.93 14.93
CA ALA A 28 -6.87 15.30 14.20
C ALA A 28 -5.86 14.15 14.11
N ARG A 29 -6.20 12.97 14.64
CA ARG A 29 -5.35 11.79 14.55
C ARG A 29 -5.64 11.00 13.28
N HIS A 30 -4.59 10.47 12.68
CA HIS A 30 -4.76 9.51 11.60
C HIS A 30 -5.34 8.21 12.17
N GLY A 31 -6.42 7.72 11.55
CA GLY A 31 -6.91 6.37 11.82
C GLY A 31 -5.90 5.33 11.32
N LEU A 32 -5.94 4.12 11.91
CA LEU A 32 -5.14 3.01 11.40
C LEU A 32 -5.53 2.69 9.95
N LEU A 33 -4.53 2.60 9.10
CA LEU A 33 -4.66 2.24 7.71
C LEU A 33 -3.60 1.20 7.36
N ASP A 34 -4.08 0.04 6.93
CA ASP A 34 -3.27 -1.01 6.35
C ASP A 34 -3.61 -1.15 4.88
N VAL A 35 -2.58 -1.21 4.06
CA VAL A 35 -2.69 -1.41 2.61
C VAL A 35 -1.88 -2.64 2.22
N VAL A 36 -2.53 -3.60 1.58
CA VAL A 36 -1.86 -4.79 1.04
C VAL A 36 -1.96 -4.77 -0.47
N ILE A 37 -0.82 -4.80 -1.13
CA ILE A 37 -0.71 -4.78 -2.59
C ILE A 37 -0.06 -6.08 -3.04
N THR A 38 -0.77 -6.86 -3.86
CA THR A 38 -0.26 -8.12 -4.42
C THR A 38 -0.39 -8.13 -5.94
N PRO A 39 0.62 -8.63 -6.67
CA PRO A 39 0.49 -8.85 -8.11
C PRO A 39 -0.66 -9.80 -8.42
N LEU A 40 -1.37 -9.58 -9.51
CA LEU A 40 -2.33 -10.53 -10.04
C LEU A 40 -1.63 -11.42 -11.08
N GLU A 41 -1.55 -12.72 -10.78
CA GLU A 41 -0.84 -13.70 -11.63
C GLU A 41 -1.63 -14.01 -12.90
N ASP A 42 -2.96 -13.98 -12.84
CA ASP A 42 -3.87 -14.26 -13.96
C ASP A 42 -4.12 -13.04 -14.86
N SER A 43 -3.29 -12.04 -14.76
CA SER A 43 -3.36 -10.83 -15.57
C SER A 43 -2.91 -11.12 -17.01
N SER A 44 -3.63 -10.55 -17.99
CA SER A 44 -3.24 -10.62 -19.41
C SER A 44 -1.87 -9.96 -19.67
N GLU A 45 -1.44 -9.07 -18.77
CA GLU A 45 -0.14 -8.42 -18.78
C GLU A 45 0.53 -8.52 -17.40
N PRO A 46 1.35 -9.57 -17.18
CA PRO A 46 2.03 -9.78 -15.90
C PRO A 46 2.82 -8.55 -15.42
N GLY A 47 2.67 -8.25 -14.15
CA GLY A 47 3.35 -7.10 -13.53
C GLY A 47 2.70 -5.74 -13.80
N ARG A 48 1.50 -5.71 -14.37
CA ARG A 48 0.74 -4.48 -14.60
C ARG A 48 -0.57 -4.39 -13.84
N GLU A 49 -1.05 -5.49 -13.29
CA GLU A 49 -2.28 -5.53 -12.51
C GLU A 49 -1.99 -6.02 -11.09
N PHE A 50 -2.62 -5.35 -10.13
CA PHE A 50 -2.42 -5.62 -8.70
C PHE A 50 -3.77 -5.63 -7.98
N SER A 51 -3.93 -6.54 -7.01
CA SER A 51 -4.93 -6.40 -5.96
C SER A 51 -4.44 -5.34 -4.97
N TRP A 52 -5.30 -4.38 -4.66
CA TRP A 52 -5.10 -3.35 -3.65
C TRP A 52 -6.19 -3.50 -2.61
N ARG A 53 -5.82 -3.87 -1.39
CA ARG A 53 -6.75 -3.99 -0.27
C ARG A 53 -6.46 -2.93 0.78
N GLU A 54 -7.47 -2.15 1.12
CA GLU A 54 -7.43 -1.16 2.19
C GLU A 54 -8.74 -1.18 2.97
N LYS A 55 -8.68 -1.12 4.31
CA LYS A 55 -9.87 -1.08 5.19
C LYS A 55 -10.88 -2.20 4.89
N GLY A 56 -10.42 -3.36 4.50
CA GLY A 56 -11.30 -4.49 4.13
C GLY A 56 -11.95 -4.40 2.74
N ALA A 57 -11.74 -3.29 2.01
CA ALA A 57 -12.18 -3.16 0.64
C ALA A 57 -11.06 -3.58 -0.33
N GLU A 58 -11.46 -4.22 -1.42
CA GLU A 58 -10.54 -4.62 -2.49
C GLU A 58 -10.80 -3.82 -3.76
N SER A 59 -9.73 -3.35 -4.37
CA SER A 59 -9.71 -2.70 -5.67
C SER A 59 -8.66 -3.38 -6.55
N ARG A 60 -8.81 -3.27 -7.86
CA ARG A 60 -7.77 -3.63 -8.81
C ARG A 60 -7.02 -2.37 -9.23
N LEU A 61 -5.70 -2.37 -9.13
CA LEU A 61 -4.83 -1.31 -9.63
C LEU A 61 -4.23 -1.76 -10.96
N VAL A 62 -4.49 -1.01 -12.01
CA VAL A 62 -4.00 -1.28 -13.37
C VAL A 62 -3.00 -0.20 -13.78
N LEU A 63 -1.80 -0.62 -14.20
CA LEU A 63 -0.75 0.23 -14.72
C LEU A 63 -0.73 0.16 -16.23
N THR A 64 -0.83 1.31 -16.90
CA THR A 64 -0.71 1.40 -18.37
C THR A 64 0.25 2.51 -18.77
N THR A 65 0.94 2.31 -19.89
CA THR A 65 1.73 3.34 -20.57
C THR A 65 0.99 3.77 -21.82
N SER A 66 1.11 5.06 -22.18
CA SER A 66 0.51 5.59 -23.40
C SER A 66 1.61 6.08 -24.35
N GLY A 67 1.39 5.89 -25.65
CA GLY A 67 2.28 6.47 -26.66
C GLY A 67 2.33 8.01 -26.62
N ASP A 68 1.24 8.62 -26.15
CA ASP A 68 1.13 10.08 -26.02
C ASP A 68 1.83 10.63 -24.77
N ASP A 69 2.13 9.75 -23.78
CA ASP A 69 2.87 10.09 -22.57
C ASP A 69 3.92 9.00 -22.26
N PRO A 70 5.06 9.00 -22.99
CA PRO A 70 6.06 7.94 -22.88
C PRO A 70 6.83 7.94 -21.54
N VAL A 71 6.73 9.03 -20.77
CA VAL A 71 7.41 9.15 -19.45
C VAL A 71 6.47 8.84 -18.29
N GLY A 72 5.16 8.99 -18.49
CA GLY A 72 4.16 8.78 -17.46
C GLY A 72 3.59 7.37 -17.47
N ILE A 73 3.27 6.88 -16.29
CA ILE A 73 2.50 5.65 -16.10
C ILE A 73 1.11 6.06 -15.62
N ARG A 74 0.09 5.65 -16.32
CA ARG A 74 -1.28 5.79 -15.84
C ARG A 74 -1.57 4.65 -14.87
N ALA A 75 -1.94 4.98 -13.64
CA ALA A 75 -2.41 4.04 -12.63
C ALA A 75 -3.90 4.27 -12.39
N ALA A 76 -4.73 3.30 -12.71
CA ALA A 76 -6.17 3.38 -12.54
C ALA A 76 -6.63 2.38 -11.49
N PHE A 77 -7.36 2.86 -10.49
CA PHE A 77 -8.06 1.99 -9.58
C PHE A 77 -9.40 1.58 -10.18
N GLU A 78 -9.71 0.31 -10.07
CA GLU A 78 -10.97 -0.26 -10.53
C GLU A 78 -11.67 -0.94 -9.36
N THR A 79 -12.96 -0.75 -9.26
CA THR A 79 -13.83 -1.37 -8.26
C THR A 79 -14.74 -2.38 -8.92
N ARG A 80 -15.16 -3.40 -8.18
CA ARG A 80 -16.08 -4.40 -8.67
C ARG A 80 -17.51 -3.84 -8.67
N LYS A 81 -18.13 -3.79 -9.85
CA LYS A 81 -19.50 -3.31 -10.03
C LYS A 81 -20.20 -4.14 -11.09
N ASP A 82 -21.43 -4.57 -10.80
CA ASP A 82 -22.27 -5.33 -11.73
C ASP A 82 -21.58 -6.57 -12.35
N GLY A 83 -20.79 -7.28 -11.53
CA GLY A 83 -20.06 -8.47 -11.94
C GLY A 83 -18.76 -8.22 -12.74
N GLY A 84 -18.41 -6.97 -13.01
CA GLY A 84 -17.18 -6.59 -13.72
C GLY A 84 -16.33 -5.57 -12.99
N TRP A 85 -15.14 -5.31 -13.51
CA TRP A 85 -14.27 -4.24 -13.04
C TRP A 85 -14.59 -2.93 -13.76
N ARG A 86 -14.70 -1.84 -12.99
CA ARG A 86 -14.97 -0.50 -13.49
C ARG A 86 -13.95 0.47 -12.94
N THR A 87 -13.33 1.25 -13.80
CA THR A 87 -12.41 2.31 -13.40
C THR A 87 -13.13 3.34 -12.55
N ASP A 88 -12.56 3.67 -11.40
CA ASP A 88 -12.96 4.79 -10.57
C ASP A 88 -12.30 6.07 -11.12
N PRO A 89 -13.07 6.99 -11.72
CA PRO A 89 -12.51 8.19 -12.34
C PRO A 89 -11.86 9.14 -11.32
N THR A 90 -12.21 9.02 -10.05
CA THR A 90 -11.63 9.84 -8.97
C THR A 90 -10.29 9.30 -8.48
N ARG A 91 -9.95 8.07 -8.86
CA ARG A 91 -8.74 7.36 -8.46
C ARG A 91 -7.89 6.93 -9.67
N VAL A 92 -7.69 7.86 -10.58
CA VAL A 92 -6.76 7.70 -11.72
C VAL A 92 -5.57 8.63 -11.50
N LEU A 93 -4.36 8.08 -11.45
CA LEU A 93 -3.15 8.87 -11.24
C LEU A 93 -2.27 8.83 -12.49
N ARG A 94 -1.58 9.93 -12.72
CA ARG A 94 -0.38 9.99 -13.56
C ARG A 94 0.86 9.85 -12.69
N ILE A 95 1.60 8.78 -12.86
CA ILE A 95 2.78 8.46 -12.06
C ILE A 95 4.04 8.78 -12.86
N LEU A 96 4.96 9.48 -12.22
CA LEU A 96 6.27 9.83 -12.75
C LEU A 96 7.37 9.29 -11.83
N ARG A 97 8.53 9.01 -12.42
CA ARG A 97 9.72 8.68 -11.64
C ARG A 97 10.21 9.91 -10.89
N SER A 98 10.60 9.73 -9.63
CA SER A 98 11.19 10.74 -8.77
C SER A 98 12.54 10.26 -8.22
N ALA A 99 13.28 11.11 -7.53
CA ALA A 99 14.63 10.80 -7.03
C ALA A 99 14.65 9.60 -6.06
N GLY A 100 13.57 9.37 -5.28
CA GLY A 100 13.49 8.27 -4.28
C GLY A 100 12.53 7.15 -4.64
N GLY A 101 11.93 7.19 -5.85
CA GLY A 101 10.88 6.23 -6.23
C GLY A 101 9.97 6.76 -7.31
N PHE A 102 8.68 6.79 -7.04
CA PHE A 102 7.65 7.26 -7.97
C PHE A 102 6.65 8.16 -7.27
N THR A 103 6.17 9.17 -7.96
CA THR A 103 5.15 10.09 -7.47
C THR A 103 3.98 10.14 -8.45
N GLY A 104 2.78 9.90 -7.97
CA GLY A 104 1.54 9.96 -8.72
C GLY A 104 0.67 11.14 -8.29
N THR A 105 0.00 11.75 -9.24
CA THR A 105 -0.99 12.80 -9.00
C THR A 105 -2.27 12.49 -9.74
N GLY A 106 -3.40 12.77 -9.13
CA GLY A 106 -4.74 12.49 -9.67
C GLY A 106 -5.74 13.59 -9.39
N PRO A 107 -6.99 13.37 -9.77
CA PRO A 107 -8.08 14.30 -9.54
C PRO A 107 -8.29 14.62 -8.05
N GLY A 108 -8.86 15.79 -7.76
CA GLY A 108 -9.22 16.17 -6.39
C GLY A 108 -8.04 16.33 -5.43
N GLY A 109 -6.80 16.44 -5.94
CA GLY A 109 -5.61 16.52 -5.11
C GLY A 109 -5.05 15.18 -4.64
N LEU A 110 -5.61 14.06 -5.12
CA LEU A 110 -5.09 12.72 -4.84
C LEU A 110 -3.61 12.63 -5.19
N ARG A 111 -2.81 12.18 -4.24
CA ARG A 111 -1.37 11.96 -4.44
C ARG A 111 -0.96 10.60 -3.90
N LEU A 112 -0.02 9.98 -4.60
CA LEU A 112 0.61 8.73 -4.21
C LEU A 112 2.11 8.87 -4.38
N GLN A 113 2.89 8.52 -3.36
CA GLN A 113 4.33 8.39 -3.49
C GLN A 113 4.75 6.99 -3.04
N VAL A 114 5.57 6.33 -3.84
CA VAL A 114 6.03 4.97 -3.59
C VAL A 114 7.54 4.95 -3.58
N SER A 115 8.12 4.39 -2.54
CA SER A 115 9.54 4.10 -2.41
C SER A 115 9.77 2.63 -2.03
N ALA A 116 11.03 2.24 -1.87
CA ALA A 116 11.36 0.88 -1.45
C ALA A 116 10.82 0.53 -0.03
N ARG A 117 10.58 1.55 0.81
CA ARG A 117 10.22 1.35 2.22
C ARG A 117 8.88 1.95 2.60
N GLU A 118 8.34 2.86 1.82
CA GLU A 118 7.23 3.70 2.21
C GLU A 118 6.23 3.88 1.08
N LEU A 119 5.00 4.04 1.49
CA LEU A 119 3.88 4.45 0.66
C LEU A 119 3.23 5.67 1.32
N TRP A 120 3.21 6.80 0.62
CA TRP A 120 2.48 8.00 1.04
C TRP A 120 1.20 8.09 0.22
N LEU A 121 0.09 8.25 0.90
CA LEU A 121 -1.22 8.37 0.29
C LEU A 121 -1.93 9.61 0.82
N ASP A 122 -2.09 10.63 -0.02
CA ASP A 122 -2.91 11.81 0.27
C ASP A 122 -4.23 11.68 -0.51
N PRO A 123 -5.36 11.54 0.17
CA PRO A 123 -6.66 11.44 -0.49
C PRO A 123 -7.17 12.77 -1.07
N GLY A 124 -6.38 13.85 -1.00
CA GLY A 124 -6.72 15.15 -1.53
C GLY A 124 -7.15 16.18 -0.48
N ASN A 125 -7.05 15.85 0.78
CA ASN A 125 -7.34 16.78 1.89
C ASN A 125 -6.08 17.46 2.46
N GLY A 126 -4.88 17.12 1.92
CA GLY A 126 -3.60 17.66 2.36
C GLY A 126 -3.06 17.05 3.66
N ASP A 127 -3.68 15.97 4.13
CA ASP A 127 -3.28 15.24 5.34
C ASP A 127 -2.92 13.80 4.95
N PRO A 128 -1.66 13.55 4.53
CA PRO A 128 -1.26 12.30 3.96
C PRO A 128 -1.08 11.20 5.02
N TYR A 129 -1.51 9.99 4.69
CA TYR A 129 -1.12 8.78 5.38
C TYR A 129 0.32 8.41 5.00
N TRP A 130 1.17 8.29 6.00
CA TRP A 130 2.51 7.78 5.87
C TRP A 130 2.55 6.33 6.30
N LEU A 131 2.64 5.42 5.33
CA LEU A 131 2.65 3.99 5.57
C LEU A 131 4.06 3.44 5.37
N GLU A 132 4.55 2.72 6.35
CA GLU A 132 5.81 2.00 6.27
C GLU A 132 5.57 0.59 5.77
N ARG A 133 6.45 0.10 4.92
CA ARG A 133 6.41 -1.29 4.46
C ARG A 133 6.76 -2.21 5.62
N SER A 134 5.87 -3.12 5.94
CA SER A 134 6.11 -4.18 6.91
C SER A 134 7.25 -5.08 6.44
N ARG A 135 8.15 -5.42 7.35
CA ARG A 135 9.21 -6.40 7.10
C ARG A 135 8.66 -7.77 7.49
N GLU A 136 8.75 -8.73 6.59
CA GLU A 136 8.55 -10.12 6.95
C GLU A 136 9.78 -10.57 7.74
N PHE A 137 9.60 -10.91 9.00
CA PHE A 137 10.63 -11.53 9.81
C PHE A 137 10.38 -13.03 9.80
N HIS A 138 11.29 -13.78 9.23
CA HIS A 138 11.32 -15.23 9.40
C HIS A 138 12.11 -15.52 10.68
N CYS A 139 11.40 -15.86 11.76
CA CYS A 139 12.03 -16.33 13.00
C CYS A 139 12.28 -17.83 12.88
N TYR A 140 13.53 -18.24 12.97
CA TYR A 140 13.88 -19.64 13.19
C TYR A 140 14.13 -19.78 14.68
N ALA A 141 13.24 -20.48 15.40
CA ALA A 141 13.50 -20.91 16.76
C ALA A 141 14.10 -22.34 16.69
N ASP A 142 15.41 -22.45 16.84
CA ASP A 142 16.05 -23.74 17.11
C ASP A 142 15.75 -24.11 18.57
N ILE A 143 14.70 -24.89 18.79
CA ILE A 143 14.38 -25.46 20.10
C ILE A 143 15.03 -26.85 20.15
N PRO A 144 16.10 -27.06 20.95
CA PRO A 144 16.73 -28.37 21.08
C PRO A 144 15.71 -29.40 21.57
N GLY A 145 15.43 -30.43 20.76
CA GLY A 145 14.60 -31.57 21.13
C GLY A 145 13.16 -31.54 20.59
N VAL A 146 12.76 -30.53 19.84
CA VAL A 146 11.47 -30.54 19.12
C VAL A 146 11.79 -30.56 17.62
N GLY A 147 11.45 -31.65 16.97
CA GLY A 147 11.65 -31.81 15.51
C GLY A 147 10.98 -30.71 14.72
N GLY A 148 11.73 -30.10 13.82
CA GLY A 148 11.47 -28.87 13.06
C GLY A 148 10.02 -28.66 12.63
N GLY A 149 9.33 -27.77 13.33
CA GLY A 149 8.12 -27.13 12.89
C GLY A 149 8.47 -25.71 12.39
N ARG A 150 8.06 -25.39 11.18
CA ARG A 150 8.03 -24.00 10.72
C ARG A 150 6.84 -23.34 11.41
N ASP A 151 7.08 -22.65 12.52
CA ASP A 151 6.06 -21.80 13.10
C ASP A 151 6.23 -20.38 12.54
N ASP A 152 5.26 -19.97 11.75
CA ASP A 152 5.14 -18.60 11.28
C ASP A 152 4.95 -17.67 12.49
N CYS A 153 5.91 -16.79 12.75
CA CYS A 153 5.82 -15.76 13.80
C CYS A 153 4.80 -14.66 13.42
N ALA A 154 3.59 -15.06 13.05
CA ALA A 154 2.54 -14.13 12.61
C ALA A 154 1.87 -13.35 13.77
N HIS A 155 2.31 -13.51 15.04
CA HIS A 155 1.61 -12.97 16.21
C HIS A 155 2.49 -12.21 17.22
N ALA A 156 3.56 -11.57 16.80
CA ALA A 156 4.41 -10.78 17.72
C ALA A 156 3.92 -9.33 17.94
N HIS A 157 2.65 -9.03 17.76
CA HIS A 157 2.04 -7.74 18.11
C HIS A 157 0.87 -7.90 19.08
N GLN A 158 1.11 -8.58 20.22
CA GLN A 158 0.20 -8.45 21.37
C GLN A 158 1.00 -8.26 22.63
N GLY A 159 0.86 -7.07 23.24
CA GLY A 159 0.97 -6.88 24.66
C GLY A 159 2.33 -6.43 25.18
N VAL A 160 2.56 -5.14 25.21
CA VAL A 160 3.23 -4.54 26.37
C VAL A 160 2.19 -3.67 27.07
N GLY A 161 1.40 -4.31 27.90
CA GLY A 161 0.63 -3.67 28.94
C GLY A 161 1.35 -3.94 30.26
N ALA A 162 1.84 -2.91 30.89
CA ALA A 162 1.96 -2.66 32.32
C ALA A 162 2.66 -1.31 32.54
#